data_28fd90948953cc54be89c4e392afe6a8
#
_entry.id   28fd90948953cc54be89c4e392afe6a8
#
_cell.length_a   1.000
_cell.length_b   1.000
_cell.length_c   1.000
_cell.angle_alpha   90.00
_cell.angle_beta   90.00
_cell.angle_gamma   90.00
#
_symmetry.space_group_name_H-M   'P 1'
#
loop_
_entity.id
_entity.type
_entity.pdbx_description
1 polymer ?
#
loop_
_entity_poly.entity_id
_entity_poly.type
_entity_poly.pdbx_seq_one_letter_code
_entity_poly.pdbx_strand_id
1 'polypeptide(L)'
;MVLWGASWISTKVLTNYINAYEMVFLRMGICFITMFPIIFLFKMKFKIDLKHLILILLASLFLAIYSIFMFLGVEHGTGSLGGAMVPSMIPIITYIMVAILSKKTISLKHSFALVLGVFGVLNMINIWQFDASLIFSKDNIYFILASTLWAMLTIITSKSSQINAFVFTTYTYIISSLALYFLYIDESIFTRVLEFDAIFWFNIFVITVLSTTFATSIYFFGAAKFGAKETSSFVFLVPASAIIIGSIFLGEKIEFTTIIGVIFAMIAIYILNNLSLLKLFKNSSRVKK
;
A
#
# COMPACT_ATOMS: atom_id res chain seq x y z
N MET A 1 8.28 5.00 -2.62
CA MET A 1 7.15 5.72 -2.00
C MET A 1 6.48 6.70 -2.95
N VAL A 2 7.22 7.54 -3.72
CA VAL A 2 6.62 8.41 -4.75
C VAL A 2 5.81 7.62 -5.79
N LEU A 3 6.32 6.48 -6.25
CA LEU A 3 5.60 5.58 -7.16
C LEU A 3 4.28 5.05 -6.57
N TRP A 4 4.22 4.86 -5.25
CA TRP A 4 2.96 4.51 -4.58
C TRP A 4 1.99 5.70 -4.57
N GLY A 5 2.48 6.93 -4.34
CA GLY A 5 1.66 8.13 -4.49
C GLY A 5 1.05 8.25 -5.89
N ALA A 6 1.88 8.08 -6.93
CA ALA A 6 1.42 8.08 -8.32
C ALA A 6 0.39 6.97 -8.60
N SER A 7 0.53 5.78 -7.99
CA SER A 7 -0.41 4.68 -8.22
C SER A 7 -1.83 4.96 -7.74
N TRP A 8 -2.02 5.77 -6.71
CA TRP A 8 -3.35 6.19 -6.26
C TRP A 8 -4.06 7.02 -7.33
N ILE A 9 -3.32 7.91 -7.97
CA ILE A 9 -3.83 8.76 -9.05
C ILE A 9 -4.11 7.93 -10.30
N SER A 10 -3.19 7.04 -10.67
CA SER A 10 -3.41 6.09 -11.77
C SER A 10 -4.61 5.18 -11.51
N THR A 11 -4.83 4.74 -10.26
CA THR A 11 -6.02 3.97 -9.88
C THR A 11 -7.29 4.78 -10.15
N LYS A 12 -7.33 6.07 -9.80
CA LYS A 12 -8.50 6.93 -10.08
C LYS A 12 -8.80 7.04 -11.58
N VAL A 13 -7.77 7.18 -12.41
CA VAL A 13 -7.98 7.17 -13.87
C VAL A 13 -8.56 5.84 -14.34
N LEU A 14 -8.06 4.72 -13.83
CA LEU A 14 -8.48 3.38 -14.26
C LEU A 14 -9.90 3.01 -13.83
N THR A 15 -10.49 3.67 -12.82
CA THR A 15 -11.91 3.46 -12.46
C THR A 15 -12.88 3.81 -13.58
N ASN A 16 -12.45 4.60 -14.59
CA ASN A 16 -13.25 4.94 -15.75
C ASN A 16 -13.27 3.84 -16.84
N TYR A 17 -12.42 2.83 -16.75
CA TYR A 17 -12.22 1.79 -17.78
C TYR A 17 -12.65 0.41 -17.32
N ILE A 18 -12.34 0.04 -16.08
CA ILE A 18 -12.47 -1.32 -15.54
C ILE A 18 -13.01 -1.29 -14.12
N ASN A 19 -13.64 -2.38 -13.68
CA ASN A 19 -14.12 -2.56 -12.32
C ASN A 19 -13.01 -3.06 -11.37
N ALA A 20 -13.33 -3.12 -10.07
CA ALA A 20 -12.37 -3.49 -9.04
C ALA A 20 -11.76 -4.89 -9.24
N TYR A 21 -12.54 -5.86 -9.67
CA TYR A 21 -12.08 -7.25 -9.86
C TYR A 21 -11.16 -7.37 -11.08
N GLU A 22 -11.56 -6.75 -12.19
CA GLU A 22 -10.76 -6.66 -13.42
C GLU A 22 -9.43 -5.95 -13.15
N MET A 23 -9.47 -4.87 -12.34
CA MET A 23 -8.27 -4.15 -11.96
C MET A 23 -7.29 -5.04 -11.17
N VAL A 24 -7.78 -5.79 -10.18
CA VAL A 24 -6.90 -6.68 -9.39
C VAL A 24 -6.37 -7.81 -10.25
N PHE A 25 -7.20 -8.40 -11.10
CA PHE A 25 -6.78 -9.45 -12.03
C PHE A 25 -5.65 -8.98 -12.95
N LEU A 26 -5.87 -7.86 -13.68
CA LEU A 26 -4.89 -7.30 -14.61
C LEU A 26 -3.62 -6.86 -13.86
N ARG A 27 -3.77 -6.16 -12.73
CA ARG A 27 -2.65 -5.70 -11.92
C ARG A 27 -1.76 -6.86 -11.48
N MET A 28 -2.34 -7.91 -10.88
CA MET A 28 -1.57 -9.02 -10.36
C MET A 28 -1.02 -9.91 -11.47
N GLY A 29 -1.78 -10.13 -12.56
CA GLY A 29 -1.33 -10.90 -13.72
C GLY A 29 -0.15 -10.24 -14.44
N ILE A 30 -0.21 -8.93 -14.70
CA ILE A 30 0.90 -8.19 -15.32
C ILE A 30 2.11 -8.17 -14.38
N CYS A 31 1.89 -8.00 -13.06
CA CYS A 31 2.97 -8.05 -12.09
C CYS A 31 3.66 -9.43 -12.06
N PHE A 32 2.92 -10.52 -12.15
CA PHE A 32 3.49 -11.86 -12.29
C PHE A 32 4.36 -11.98 -13.54
N ILE A 33 3.84 -11.52 -14.70
CA ILE A 33 4.59 -11.56 -15.98
C ILE A 33 5.88 -10.73 -15.88
N THR A 34 5.82 -9.54 -15.29
CA THR A 34 6.99 -8.64 -15.17
C THR A 34 7.99 -9.08 -14.11
N MET A 35 7.57 -9.88 -13.12
CA MET A 35 8.48 -10.50 -12.14
C MET A 35 9.25 -11.68 -12.72
N PHE A 36 8.69 -12.39 -13.70
CA PHE A 36 9.28 -13.60 -14.24
C PHE A 36 10.69 -13.39 -14.83
N PRO A 37 10.93 -12.38 -15.68
CA PRO A 37 12.28 -12.07 -16.16
C PRO A 37 13.28 -11.80 -15.04
N ILE A 38 12.85 -11.09 -13.99
CA ILE A 38 13.71 -10.76 -12.83
C ILE A 38 14.16 -12.05 -12.14
N ILE A 39 13.22 -12.95 -11.86
CA ILE A 39 13.52 -14.22 -11.18
C ILE A 39 14.44 -15.09 -12.03
N PHE A 40 14.20 -15.14 -13.34
CA PHE A 40 15.00 -15.93 -14.27
C PHE A 40 16.44 -15.40 -14.39
N LEU A 41 16.60 -14.07 -14.58
CA LEU A 41 17.91 -13.42 -14.70
C LEU A 41 18.77 -13.60 -13.43
N PHE A 42 18.14 -13.51 -12.26
CA PHE A 42 18.84 -13.70 -10.99
C PHE A 42 18.89 -15.15 -10.51
N LYS A 43 18.45 -16.13 -11.33
CA LYS A 43 18.48 -17.57 -11.06
C LYS A 43 17.90 -17.93 -9.68
N MET A 44 16.80 -17.28 -9.28
CA MET A 44 16.18 -17.47 -7.98
C MET A 44 15.48 -18.83 -7.92
N LYS A 45 15.64 -19.55 -6.79
CA LYS A 45 15.02 -20.87 -6.63
C LYS A 45 13.55 -20.73 -6.22
N PHE A 46 12.65 -21.40 -6.94
CA PHE A 46 11.20 -21.50 -6.66
C PHE A 46 10.81 -22.52 -5.59
N LYS A 47 11.76 -22.99 -4.80
CA LYS A 47 11.47 -24.01 -3.79
C LYS A 47 10.75 -23.40 -2.59
N ILE A 48 9.56 -23.93 -2.26
CA ILE A 48 8.71 -23.49 -1.14
C ILE A 48 8.34 -24.74 -0.32
N ASP A 49 8.38 -24.61 1.00
CA ASP A 49 7.84 -25.61 1.93
C ASP A 49 6.36 -25.30 2.27
N LEU A 50 5.70 -26.24 2.93
CA LEU A 50 4.28 -26.12 3.29
C LEU A 50 3.99 -24.90 4.20
N LYS A 51 4.88 -24.60 5.13
CA LYS A 51 4.72 -23.44 6.03
C LYS A 51 4.71 -22.13 5.26
N HIS A 52 5.62 -22.00 4.30
CA HIS A 52 5.70 -20.81 3.47
C HIS A 52 4.56 -20.72 2.46
N LEU A 53 4.05 -21.86 1.98
CA LEU A 53 2.86 -21.88 1.13
C LEU A 53 1.64 -21.29 1.86
N ILE A 54 1.44 -21.62 3.14
CA ILE A 54 0.36 -21.02 3.95
C ILE A 54 0.52 -19.50 4.07
N LEU A 55 1.75 -19.02 4.31
CA LEU A 55 2.01 -17.59 4.36
C LEU A 55 1.73 -16.89 3.02
N ILE A 56 2.08 -17.52 1.90
CA ILE A 56 1.82 -17.01 0.56
C ILE A 56 0.31 -16.98 0.29
N LEU A 57 -0.44 -18.02 0.62
CA LEU A 57 -1.89 -18.07 0.43
C LEU A 57 -2.59 -16.96 1.23
N LEU A 58 -2.20 -16.76 2.50
CA LEU A 58 -2.72 -15.67 3.32
C LEU A 58 -2.33 -14.30 2.75
N ALA A 59 -1.09 -14.12 2.31
CA ALA A 59 -0.64 -12.88 1.68
C ALA A 59 -1.41 -12.59 0.39
N SER A 60 -1.67 -13.62 -0.43
CA SER A 60 -2.44 -13.51 -1.67
C SER A 60 -3.88 -13.06 -1.39
N LEU A 61 -4.52 -13.66 -0.40
CA LEU A 61 -5.87 -13.31 0.02
C LEU A 61 -5.94 -11.84 0.49
N PHE A 62 -5.05 -11.45 1.40
CA PHE A 62 -5.04 -10.07 1.92
C PHE A 62 -4.67 -9.05 0.85
N LEU A 63 -3.75 -9.39 -0.05
CA LEU A 63 -3.37 -8.49 -1.16
C LEU A 63 -4.53 -8.29 -2.13
N ALA A 64 -5.26 -9.36 -2.49
CA ALA A 64 -6.41 -9.28 -3.38
C ALA A 64 -7.52 -8.42 -2.76
N ILE A 65 -7.93 -8.72 -1.53
CA ILE A 65 -8.99 -7.98 -0.84
C ILE A 65 -8.58 -6.52 -0.58
N TYR A 66 -7.34 -6.27 -0.16
CA TYR A 66 -6.78 -4.92 -0.06
C TYR A 66 -6.94 -4.15 -1.37
N SER A 67 -6.54 -4.77 -2.48
CA SER A 67 -6.56 -4.12 -3.79
C SER A 67 -7.99 -3.83 -4.25
N ILE A 68 -8.95 -4.69 -3.96
CA ILE A 68 -10.38 -4.45 -4.22
C ILE A 68 -10.86 -3.23 -3.41
N PHE A 69 -10.60 -3.19 -2.09
CA PHE A 69 -11.05 -2.05 -1.26
C PHE A 69 -10.32 -0.76 -1.60
N MET A 70 -9.04 -0.82 -1.97
CA MET A 70 -8.30 0.32 -2.48
C MET A 70 -8.99 0.92 -3.72
N PHE A 71 -9.36 0.06 -4.68
CA PHE A 71 -10.01 0.49 -5.92
C PHE A 71 -11.41 1.05 -5.65
N LEU A 72 -12.24 0.33 -4.88
CA LEU A 72 -13.58 0.80 -4.51
C LEU A 72 -13.55 2.11 -3.72
N GLY A 73 -12.58 2.29 -2.83
CA GLY A 73 -12.38 3.54 -2.11
C GLY A 73 -12.08 4.71 -3.05
N VAL A 74 -11.19 4.49 -4.02
CA VAL A 74 -10.84 5.52 -5.02
C VAL A 74 -11.97 5.75 -6.02
N GLU A 75 -12.75 4.75 -6.35
CA GLU A 75 -13.93 4.87 -7.21
C GLU A 75 -14.97 5.82 -6.60
N HIS A 76 -15.29 5.68 -5.33
CA HIS A 76 -16.28 6.49 -4.60
C HIS A 76 -15.71 7.83 -4.08
N GLY A 77 -14.38 7.90 -3.86
CA GLY A 77 -13.68 9.07 -3.36
C GLY A 77 -12.66 9.65 -4.33
N THR A 78 -11.56 10.18 -3.80
CA THR A 78 -10.45 10.74 -4.60
C THR A 78 -9.17 9.93 -4.44
N GLY A 79 -8.30 9.97 -5.46
CA GLY A 79 -6.98 9.35 -5.41
C GLY A 79 -6.09 10.03 -4.36
N SER A 80 -6.17 11.34 -4.22
CA SER A 80 -5.41 12.11 -3.22
C SER A 80 -5.81 11.74 -1.79
N LEU A 81 -7.11 11.63 -1.49
CA LEU A 81 -7.59 11.26 -0.15
C LEU A 81 -7.14 9.83 0.20
N GLY A 82 -7.36 8.86 -0.72
CA GLY A 82 -6.92 7.49 -0.51
C GLY A 82 -5.40 7.38 -0.31
N GLY A 83 -4.63 8.09 -1.15
CA GLY A 83 -3.17 8.16 -1.06
C GLY A 83 -2.64 8.91 0.16
N ALA A 84 -3.44 9.77 0.79
CA ALA A 84 -3.13 10.40 2.07
C ALA A 84 -3.52 9.51 3.25
N MET A 85 -4.75 9.04 3.29
CA MET A 85 -5.34 8.35 4.43
C MET A 85 -4.77 6.95 4.63
N VAL A 86 -4.79 6.10 3.59
CA VAL A 86 -4.37 4.69 3.71
C VAL A 86 -2.91 4.57 4.14
N PRO A 87 -1.94 5.22 3.49
CA PRO A 87 -0.55 5.15 3.90
C PRO A 87 -0.28 5.73 5.30
N SER A 88 -1.06 6.72 5.73
CA SER A 88 -0.93 7.29 7.08
C SER A 88 -1.41 6.33 8.16
N MET A 89 -2.46 5.54 7.89
CA MET A 89 -3.01 4.57 8.83
C MET A 89 -2.17 3.29 8.95
N ILE A 90 -1.54 2.85 7.87
CA ILE A 90 -0.76 1.60 7.82
C ILE A 90 0.27 1.49 8.95
N PRO A 91 1.15 2.47 9.20
CA PRO A 91 2.13 2.38 10.27
C PRO A 91 1.50 2.33 11.66
N ILE A 92 0.41 3.08 11.87
CA ILE A 92 -0.32 3.14 13.14
C ILE A 92 -0.92 1.77 13.45
N ILE A 93 -1.67 1.22 12.50
CA ILE A 93 -2.31 -0.09 12.64
C ILE A 93 -1.25 -1.18 12.78
N THR A 94 -0.19 -1.17 11.97
CA THR A 94 0.91 -2.14 12.04
C THR A 94 1.56 -2.11 13.43
N TYR A 95 1.81 -0.91 13.97
CA TYR A 95 2.42 -0.77 15.29
C TYR A 95 1.54 -1.35 16.39
N ILE A 96 0.25 -1.03 16.40
CA ILE A 96 -0.74 -1.55 17.35
C ILE A 96 -0.81 -3.08 17.25
N MET A 97 -0.95 -3.62 16.04
CA MET A 97 -1.06 -5.06 15.85
C MET A 97 0.20 -5.80 16.29
N VAL A 98 1.40 -5.27 15.97
CA VAL A 98 2.67 -5.88 16.40
C VAL A 98 2.79 -5.83 17.93
N ALA A 99 2.37 -4.76 18.58
CA ALA A 99 2.39 -4.65 20.04
C ALA A 99 1.46 -5.69 20.69
N ILE A 100 0.24 -5.86 20.17
CA ILE A 100 -0.73 -6.86 20.63
C ILE A 100 -0.18 -8.28 20.44
N LEU A 101 0.29 -8.61 19.23
CA LEU A 101 0.83 -9.94 18.91
C LEU A 101 2.07 -10.30 19.72
N SER A 102 2.91 -9.31 20.04
CA SER A 102 4.12 -9.50 20.84
C SER A 102 3.87 -9.43 22.34
N LYS A 103 2.63 -9.16 22.78
CA LYS A 103 2.25 -8.95 24.19
C LYS A 103 3.13 -7.90 24.90
N LYS A 104 3.61 -6.90 24.16
CA LYS A 104 4.46 -5.82 24.69
C LYS A 104 3.62 -4.61 25.04
N THR A 105 3.91 -4.02 26.20
CA THR A 105 3.31 -2.73 26.59
C THR A 105 3.79 -1.62 25.67
N ILE A 106 2.87 -0.70 25.30
CA ILE A 106 3.19 0.47 24.51
C ILE A 106 3.69 1.54 25.48
N SER A 107 4.87 2.09 25.23
CA SER A 107 5.42 3.18 26.07
C SER A 107 4.59 4.46 25.91
N LEU A 108 4.62 5.34 26.93
CA LEU A 108 3.89 6.61 26.92
C LEU A 108 4.21 7.46 25.69
N LYS A 109 5.49 7.50 25.27
CA LYS A 109 5.94 8.18 24.06
C LYS A 109 5.26 7.64 22.81
N HIS A 110 5.17 6.33 22.68
CA HIS A 110 4.52 5.70 21.52
C HIS A 110 3.00 5.82 21.57
N SER A 111 2.40 5.79 22.77
CA SER A 111 0.96 6.06 22.92
C SER A 111 0.61 7.48 22.48
N PHE A 112 1.40 8.48 22.87
CA PHE A 112 1.23 9.85 22.40
C PHE A 112 1.33 9.96 20.86
N ALA A 113 2.32 9.30 20.27
CA ALA A 113 2.47 9.28 18.81
C ALA A 113 1.27 8.61 18.12
N LEU A 114 0.74 7.52 18.66
CA LEU A 114 -0.46 6.86 18.11
C LEU A 114 -1.67 7.78 18.19
N VAL A 115 -1.90 8.47 19.30
CA VAL A 115 -2.99 9.46 19.45
C VAL A 115 -2.84 10.58 18.43
N LEU A 116 -1.63 11.09 18.26
CA LEU A 116 -1.34 12.14 17.27
C LEU A 116 -1.62 11.66 15.84
N GLY A 117 -1.26 10.42 15.51
CA GLY A 117 -1.55 9.81 14.21
C GLY A 117 -3.04 9.62 13.96
N VAL A 118 -3.78 9.15 14.96
CA VAL A 118 -5.25 9.04 14.88
C VAL A 118 -5.88 10.41 14.67
N PHE A 119 -5.43 11.45 15.42
CA PHE A 119 -5.88 12.82 15.22
C PHE A 119 -5.62 13.31 13.80
N GLY A 120 -4.47 12.96 13.21
CA GLY A 120 -4.16 13.23 11.81
C GLY A 120 -5.18 12.60 10.86
N VAL A 121 -5.53 11.33 11.03
CA VAL A 121 -6.53 10.64 10.20
C VAL A 121 -7.91 11.26 10.38
N LEU A 122 -8.31 11.59 11.60
CA LEU A 122 -9.60 12.26 11.88
C LEU A 122 -9.72 13.62 11.17
N ASN A 123 -8.61 14.36 11.03
CA ASN A 123 -8.59 15.58 10.21
C ASN A 123 -8.80 15.27 8.73
N MET A 124 -8.18 14.22 8.18
CA MET A 124 -8.32 13.86 6.78
C MET A 124 -9.75 13.47 6.40
N ILE A 125 -10.48 12.82 7.30
CA ILE A 125 -11.90 12.45 7.10
C ILE A 125 -12.89 13.55 7.50
N ASN A 126 -12.39 14.76 7.80
CA ASN A 126 -13.22 15.92 8.17
C ASN A 126 -14.19 15.66 9.34
N ILE A 127 -13.76 14.90 10.36
CA ILE A 127 -14.63 14.53 11.51
C ILE A 127 -15.26 15.75 12.21
N TRP A 128 -14.60 16.90 12.11
CA TRP A 128 -15.04 18.17 12.73
C TRP A 128 -16.30 18.77 12.12
N GLN A 129 -16.74 18.27 10.96
CA GLN A 129 -18.01 18.68 10.36
C GLN A 129 -19.20 18.02 11.05
N PHE A 130 -18.95 17.00 11.90
CA PHE A 130 -19.97 16.22 12.61
C PHE A 130 -21.06 15.66 11.71
N ASP A 131 -20.76 15.49 10.42
CA ASP A 131 -21.65 14.89 9.45
C ASP A 131 -21.36 13.39 9.34
N ALA A 132 -22.28 12.59 9.87
CA ALA A 132 -22.14 11.14 9.85
C ALA A 132 -22.08 10.57 8.42
N SER A 133 -22.73 11.22 7.45
CA SER A 133 -22.72 10.79 6.05
C SER A 133 -21.36 10.94 5.40
N LEU A 134 -20.59 11.97 5.78
CA LEU A 134 -19.21 12.17 5.34
C LEU A 134 -18.26 11.23 6.06
N ILE A 135 -18.39 11.10 7.38
CA ILE A 135 -17.49 10.27 8.21
C ILE A 135 -17.60 8.80 7.83
N PHE A 136 -18.83 8.30 7.65
CA PHE A 136 -19.12 6.92 7.28
C PHE A 136 -19.37 6.76 5.77
N SER A 137 -18.81 7.64 4.95
CA SER A 137 -18.85 7.50 3.50
C SER A 137 -18.23 6.18 3.06
N LYS A 138 -18.67 5.65 1.91
CA LYS A 138 -18.18 4.36 1.40
C LYS A 138 -16.67 4.36 1.18
N ASP A 139 -16.11 5.44 0.65
CA ASP A 139 -14.68 5.60 0.42
C ASP A 139 -13.88 5.55 1.73
N ASN A 140 -14.30 6.25 2.78
CA ASN A 140 -13.64 6.21 4.08
C ASN A 140 -13.64 4.80 4.68
N ILE A 141 -14.77 4.09 4.60
CA ILE A 141 -14.86 2.70 5.08
C ILE A 141 -13.89 1.80 4.30
N TYR A 142 -13.88 1.90 2.97
CA TYR A 142 -12.98 1.10 2.13
C TYR A 142 -11.51 1.43 2.40
N PHE A 143 -11.14 2.68 2.62
CA PHE A 143 -9.78 3.07 2.97
C PHE A 143 -9.34 2.55 4.33
N ILE A 144 -10.22 2.53 5.34
CA ILE A 144 -9.93 1.92 6.65
C ILE A 144 -9.69 0.42 6.51
N LEU A 145 -10.56 -0.28 5.77
CA LEU A 145 -10.42 -1.71 5.52
C LEU A 145 -9.13 -2.01 4.74
N ALA A 146 -8.83 -1.26 3.69
CA ALA A 146 -7.60 -1.39 2.93
C ALA A 146 -6.36 -1.20 3.83
N SER A 147 -6.35 -0.16 4.68
CA SER A 147 -5.24 0.10 5.60
C SER A 147 -4.98 -1.06 6.55
N THR A 148 -6.05 -1.65 7.08
CA THR A 148 -5.99 -2.78 8.00
C THR A 148 -5.44 -4.03 7.31
N LEU A 149 -5.93 -4.32 6.11
CA LEU A 149 -5.46 -5.48 5.32
C LEU A 149 -3.99 -5.33 4.90
N TRP A 150 -3.56 -4.12 4.53
CA TRP A 150 -2.14 -3.89 4.22
C TRP A 150 -1.24 -4.04 5.45
N ALA A 151 -1.69 -3.59 6.62
CA ALA A 151 -0.96 -3.81 7.87
C ALA A 151 -0.82 -5.30 8.19
N MET A 152 -1.89 -6.09 8.03
CA MET A 152 -1.86 -7.55 8.17
C MET A 152 -0.89 -8.20 7.15
N LEU A 153 -0.97 -7.80 5.89
CA LEU A 153 -0.09 -8.26 4.82
C LEU A 153 1.38 -7.97 5.15
N THR A 154 1.69 -6.78 5.65
CA THR A 154 3.05 -6.40 6.08
C THR A 154 3.56 -7.31 7.20
N ILE A 155 2.72 -7.63 8.18
CA ILE A 155 3.06 -8.55 9.28
C ILE A 155 3.31 -9.97 8.77
N ILE A 156 2.45 -10.47 7.86
CA ILE A 156 2.62 -11.80 7.26
C ILE A 156 3.93 -11.86 6.48
N THR A 157 4.18 -10.85 5.64
CA THR A 157 5.41 -10.78 4.83
C THR A 157 6.66 -10.71 5.72
N SER A 158 6.60 -10.04 6.87
CA SER A 158 7.73 -9.99 7.80
C SER A 158 8.11 -11.37 8.38
N LYS A 159 7.20 -12.34 8.33
CA LYS A 159 7.44 -13.72 8.76
C LYS A 159 8.02 -14.61 7.65
N SER A 160 8.14 -14.11 6.45
CA SER A 160 8.64 -14.84 5.27
C SER A 160 10.16 -14.68 5.03
N SER A 161 10.92 -14.26 6.03
CA SER A 161 12.36 -13.94 5.93
C SER A 161 13.25 -15.10 5.43
N GLN A 162 12.78 -16.34 5.50
CA GLN A 162 13.49 -17.51 5.00
C GLN A 162 13.29 -17.77 3.49
N ILE A 163 12.34 -17.08 2.84
CA ILE A 163 12.12 -17.13 1.41
C ILE A 163 12.71 -15.89 0.77
N ASN A 164 13.20 -16.06 -0.47
CA ASN A 164 13.49 -14.88 -1.28
C ASN A 164 12.23 -14.04 -1.49
N ALA A 165 12.28 -12.76 -1.11
CA ALA A 165 11.12 -11.87 -1.13
C ALA A 165 10.51 -11.72 -2.53
N PHE A 166 11.32 -11.73 -3.59
CA PHE A 166 10.82 -11.67 -4.96
C PHE A 166 10.05 -12.93 -5.36
N VAL A 167 10.54 -14.11 -4.95
CA VAL A 167 9.83 -15.39 -5.16
C VAL A 167 8.52 -15.40 -4.40
N PHE A 168 8.52 -15.00 -3.12
CA PHE A 168 7.32 -14.86 -2.30
C PHE A 168 6.29 -13.96 -2.99
N THR A 169 6.72 -12.78 -3.45
CA THR A 169 5.86 -11.78 -4.11
C THR A 169 5.30 -12.32 -5.43
N THR A 170 6.11 -13.04 -6.21
CA THR A 170 5.66 -13.64 -7.49
C THR A 170 4.55 -14.67 -7.28
N TYR A 171 4.71 -15.57 -6.30
CA TYR A 171 3.65 -16.50 -5.95
C TYR A 171 2.39 -15.79 -5.46
N THR A 172 2.56 -14.74 -4.65
CA THR A 172 1.44 -13.93 -4.17
C THR A 172 0.66 -13.30 -5.34
N TYR A 173 1.35 -12.78 -6.35
CA TYR A 173 0.71 -12.18 -7.52
C TYR A 173 -0.04 -13.20 -8.37
N ILE A 174 0.59 -14.33 -8.73
CA ILE A 174 -0.08 -15.32 -9.57
C ILE A 174 -1.31 -15.94 -8.88
N ILE A 175 -1.21 -16.26 -7.58
CA ILE A 175 -2.32 -16.83 -6.82
C ILE A 175 -3.47 -15.83 -6.73
N SER A 176 -3.20 -14.55 -6.44
CA SER A 176 -4.21 -13.50 -6.40
C SER A 176 -4.89 -13.33 -7.76
N SER A 177 -4.11 -13.30 -8.85
CA SER A 177 -4.66 -13.16 -10.21
C SER A 177 -5.53 -14.34 -10.60
N LEU A 178 -5.06 -15.59 -10.39
CA LEU A 178 -5.82 -16.79 -10.71
C LEU A 178 -7.10 -16.91 -9.88
N ALA A 179 -7.04 -16.58 -8.60
CA ALA A 179 -8.23 -16.59 -7.75
C ALA A 179 -9.31 -15.64 -8.28
N LEU A 180 -8.94 -14.43 -8.70
CA LEU A 180 -9.87 -13.47 -9.30
C LEU A 180 -10.38 -13.95 -10.66
N TYR A 181 -9.52 -14.51 -11.50
CA TYR A 181 -9.90 -15.08 -12.80
C TYR A 181 -11.03 -16.12 -12.66
N PHE A 182 -10.85 -17.11 -11.80
CA PHE A 182 -11.83 -18.17 -11.65
C PHE A 182 -13.11 -17.76 -10.92
N LEU A 183 -13.07 -16.70 -10.09
CA LEU A 183 -14.21 -16.32 -9.26
C LEU A 183 -15.07 -15.20 -9.86
N TYR A 184 -14.46 -14.25 -10.60
CA TYR A 184 -15.11 -12.98 -10.89
C TYR A 184 -14.86 -12.43 -12.29
N ILE A 185 -13.95 -13.00 -13.09
CA ILE A 185 -13.59 -12.41 -14.38
C ILE A 185 -14.47 -12.94 -15.51
N ASP A 186 -15.07 -12.01 -16.25
CA ASP A 186 -15.71 -12.26 -17.53
C ASP A 186 -14.66 -12.25 -18.64
N GLU A 187 -14.70 -13.20 -19.55
CA GLU A 187 -13.75 -13.32 -20.65
C GLU A 187 -13.78 -12.12 -21.61
N SER A 188 -14.85 -11.32 -21.60
CA SER A 188 -14.95 -10.09 -22.39
C SER A 188 -13.83 -9.09 -22.09
N ILE A 189 -13.19 -9.15 -20.92
CA ILE A 189 -12.06 -8.28 -20.59
C ILE A 189 -10.90 -8.43 -21.57
N PHE A 190 -10.64 -9.64 -22.08
CA PHE A 190 -9.52 -9.88 -23.00
C PHE A 190 -9.69 -9.20 -24.35
N THR A 191 -10.92 -8.99 -24.80
CA THR A 191 -11.20 -8.23 -26.04
C THR A 191 -11.25 -6.73 -25.76
N ARG A 192 -11.96 -6.30 -24.71
CA ARG A 192 -12.11 -4.90 -24.32
C ARG A 192 -10.78 -4.22 -24.02
N VAL A 193 -9.86 -4.91 -23.36
CA VAL A 193 -8.56 -4.33 -22.98
C VAL A 193 -7.71 -3.95 -24.20
N LEU A 194 -7.90 -4.61 -25.34
CA LEU A 194 -7.19 -4.30 -26.57
C LEU A 194 -7.71 -3.02 -27.27
N GLU A 195 -8.92 -2.59 -26.92
CA GLU A 195 -9.55 -1.38 -27.47
C GLU A 195 -9.26 -0.14 -26.62
N PHE A 196 -8.66 -0.30 -25.42
CA PHE A 196 -8.35 0.83 -24.55
C PHE A 196 -7.20 1.68 -25.09
N ASP A 197 -7.29 2.97 -24.81
CA ASP A 197 -6.38 3.99 -25.29
C ASP A 197 -5.00 3.99 -24.56
N ALA A 198 -4.11 4.87 -25.00
CA ALA A 198 -2.79 5.04 -24.42
C ALA A 198 -2.83 5.52 -22.96
N ILE A 199 -3.90 6.22 -22.54
CA ILE A 199 -4.07 6.70 -21.16
C ILE A 199 -4.26 5.50 -20.25
N PHE A 200 -5.10 4.53 -20.63
CA PHE A 200 -5.26 3.28 -19.89
C PHE A 200 -3.92 2.55 -19.74
N TRP A 201 -3.21 2.32 -20.85
CA TRP A 201 -1.96 1.57 -20.85
C TRP A 201 -0.84 2.25 -20.05
N PHE A 202 -0.75 3.58 -20.11
CA PHE A 202 0.19 4.32 -19.27
C PHE A 202 -0.11 4.14 -17.78
N ASN A 203 -1.38 4.26 -17.35
CA ASN A 203 -1.76 4.12 -15.95
C ASN A 203 -1.63 2.67 -15.47
N ILE A 204 -1.94 1.67 -16.30
CA ILE A 204 -1.65 0.26 -16.01
C ILE A 204 -0.15 0.05 -15.81
N PHE A 205 0.71 0.60 -16.67
CA PHE A 205 2.16 0.51 -16.51
C PHE A 205 2.63 1.12 -15.19
N VAL A 206 2.15 2.30 -14.83
CA VAL A 206 2.50 2.97 -13.56
C VAL A 206 2.12 2.10 -12.36
N ILE A 207 0.89 1.59 -12.32
CA ILE A 207 0.42 0.84 -11.15
C ILE A 207 0.99 -0.59 -11.10
N THR A 208 1.18 -1.25 -12.24
CA THR A 208 1.67 -2.64 -12.29
C THR A 208 3.19 -2.69 -12.19
N VAL A 209 3.90 -2.09 -13.13
CA VAL A 209 5.36 -2.24 -13.25
C VAL A 209 6.07 -1.38 -12.21
N LEU A 210 5.79 -0.06 -12.20
CA LEU A 210 6.53 0.85 -11.33
C LEU A 210 6.13 0.73 -9.87
N SER A 211 4.82 0.72 -9.58
CA SER A 211 4.35 0.73 -8.20
C SER A 211 4.30 -0.68 -7.59
N THR A 212 3.78 -1.68 -8.31
CA THR A 212 3.58 -3.00 -7.72
C THR A 212 4.80 -3.90 -7.94
N THR A 213 5.24 -4.15 -9.17
CA THR A 213 6.39 -5.04 -9.40
C THR A 213 7.66 -4.49 -8.74
N PHE A 214 7.99 -3.23 -8.96
CA PHE A 214 9.21 -2.64 -8.43
C PHE A 214 9.04 -2.18 -6.97
N ALA A 215 8.19 -1.19 -6.67
CA ALA A 215 8.16 -0.57 -5.35
C ALA A 215 7.59 -1.49 -4.26
N THR A 216 6.53 -2.29 -4.56
CA THR A 216 5.95 -3.21 -3.58
C THR A 216 6.87 -4.40 -3.30
N SER A 217 7.61 -4.90 -4.30
CA SER A 217 8.61 -5.97 -4.07
C SER A 217 9.74 -5.50 -3.17
N ILE A 218 10.21 -4.26 -3.33
CA ILE A 218 11.19 -3.65 -2.42
C ILE A 218 10.60 -3.48 -1.01
N TYR A 219 9.33 -3.10 -0.90
CA TYR A 219 8.66 -2.99 0.39
C TYR A 219 8.56 -4.35 1.10
N PHE A 220 8.16 -5.41 0.40
CA PHE A 220 8.08 -6.75 0.97
C PHE A 220 9.46 -7.32 1.32
N PHE A 221 10.48 -7.05 0.49
CA PHE A 221 11.86 -7.34 0.85
C PHE A 221 12.26 -6.63 2.16
N GLY A 222 11.91 -5.36 2.31
CA GLY A 222 12.15 -4.60 3.53
C GLY A 222 11.42 -5.22 4.73
N ALA A 223 10.14 -5.60 4.57
CA ALA A 223 9.33 -6.21 5.63
C ALA A 223 9.91 -7.56 6.08
N ALA A 224 10.38 -8.39 5.15
CA ALA A 224 11.03 -9.66 5.45
C ALA A 224 12.40 -9.49 6.13
N LYS A 225 13.16 -8.46 5.75
CA LYS A 225 14.54 -8.25 6.23
C LYS A 225 14.61 -7.43 7.52
N PHE A 226 13.82 -6.38 7.63
CA PHE A 226 13.87 -5.41 8.74
C PHE A 226 12.69 -5.51 9.70
N GLY A 227 11.64 -6.23 9.31
CA GLY A 227 10.41 -6.37 10.09
C GLY A 227 9.29 -5.42 9.64
N ALA A 228 8.07 -5.73 10.10
CA ALA A 228 6.87 -5.01 9.70
C ALA A 228 6.85 -3.57 10.19
N LYS A 229 7.25 -3.35 11.46
CA LYS A 229 7.21 -2.04 12.11
C LYS A 229 8.14 -1.04 11.44
N GLU A 230 9.37 -1.43 11.20
CA GLU A 230 10.41 -0.60 10.60
C GLU A 230 10.04 -0.27 9.14
N THR A 231 9.55 -1.26 8.40
CA THR A 231 9.22 -1.09 6.98
C THR A 231 7.97 -0.25 6.78
N SER A 232 6.93 -0.45 7.57
CA SER A 232 5.69 0.34 7.45
C SER A 232 5.92 1.83 7.64
N SER A 233 6.94 2.20 8.41
CA SER A 233 7.26 3.60 8.66
C SER A 233 7.76 4.39 7.45
N PHE A 234 8.33 3.72 6.46
CA PHE A 234 8.73 4.41 5.22
C PHE A 234 7.54 4.84 4.36
N VAL A 235 6.35 4.30 4.64
CA VAL A 235 5.12 4.62 3.89
C VAL A 235 4.69 6.08 4.08
N PHE A 236 5.17 6.77 5.11
CA PHE A 236 4.82 8.17 5.41
C PHE A 236 5.13 9.18 4.29
N LEU A 237 5.99 8.81 3.34
CA LEU A 237 6.30 9.67 2.18
C LEU A 237 5.21 9.62 1.10
N VAL A 238 4.32 8.63 1.14
CA VAL A 238 3.28 8.44 0.12
C VAL A 238 2.24 9.55 0.13
N PRO A 239 1.71 10.01 1.29
CA PRO A 239 0.67 11.03 1.34
C PRO A 239 1.04 12.32 0.60
N ALA A 240 2.23 12.85 0.87
CA ALA A 240 2.68 14.08 0.22
C ALA A 240 2.76 13.93 -1.31
N SER A 241 3.30 12.80 -1.81
CA SER A 241 3.39 12.55 -3.25
C SER A 241 2.00 12.34 -3.88
N ALA A 242 1.07 11.65 -3.23
CA ALA A 242 -0.29 11.45 -3.73
C ALA A 242 -1.05 12.77 -3.87
N ILE A 243 -1.00 13.64 -2.86
CA ILE A 243 -1.65 14.94 -2.86
C ILE A 243 -1.09 15.81 -3.99
N ILE A 244 0.24 15.90 -4.11
CA ILE A 244 0.88 16.73 -5.14
C ILE A 244 0.53 16.23 -6.54
N ILE A 245 0.66 14.92 -6.78
CA ILE A 245 0.38 14.32 -8.10
C ILE A 245 -1.11 14.45 -8.44
N GLY A 246 -2.03 14.21 -7.48
CA GLY A 246 -3.47 14.34 -7.70
C GLY A 246 -3.90 15.76 -8.02
N SER A 247 -3.34 16.74 -7.34
CA SER A 247 -3.61 18.15 -7.63
C SER A 247 -3.11 18.56 -9.03
N ILE A 248 -1.91 18.11 -9.43
CA ILE A 248 -1.32 18.48 -10.73
C ILE A 248 -2.03 17.78 -11.90
N PHE A 249 -2.29 16.48 -11.80
CA PHE A 249 -2.75 15.68 -12.94
C PHE A 249 -4.27 15.51 -13.03
N LEU A 250 -4.98 15.53 -11.89
CA LEU A 250 -6.44 15.38 -11.85
C LEU A 250 -7.17 16.67 -11.45
N GLY A 251 -6.45 17.74 -11.08
CA GLY A 251 -7.06 18.96 -10.58
C GLY A 251 -7.80 18.75 -9.25
N GLU A 252 -7.48 17.70 -8.48
CA GLU A 252 -8.11 17.43 -7.19
C GLU A 252 -7.81 18.57 -6.22
N LYS A 253 -8.85 19.10 -5.59
CA LYS A 253 -8.70 20.16 -4.58
C LYS A 253 -8.07 19.58 -3.31
N ILE A 254 -7.00 20.23 -2.86
CA ILE A 254 -6.34 19.86 -1.61
C ILE A 254 -7.08 20.55 -0.47
N GLU A 255 -7.76 19.80 0.37
CA GLU A 255 -8.38 20.34 1.57
C GLU A 255 -7.33 20.67 2.63
N PHE A 256 -7.51 21.80 3.31
CA PHE A 256 -6.59 22.23 4.36
C PHE A 256 -6.52 21.22 5.52
N THR A 257 -7.64 20.60 5.85
CA THR A 257 -7.73 19.53 6.85
C THR A 257 -6.90 18.30 6.47
N THR A 258 -6.84 17.95 5.19
CA THR A 258 -5.98 16.85 4.70
C THR A 258 -4.50 17.20 4.88
N ILE A 259 -4.07 18.44 4.60
CA ILE A 259 -2.68 18.87 4.82
C ILE A 259 -2.31 18.78 6.30
N ILE A 260 -3.15 19.31 7.18
CA ILE A 260 -2.95 19.23 8.64
C ILE A 260 -2.86 17.76 9.07
N GLY A 261 -3.77 16.93 8.58
CA GLY A 261 -3.80 15.50 8.88
C GLY A 261 -2.52 14.78 8.50
N VAL A 262 -1.99 15.05 7.30
CA VAL A 262 -0.71 14.49 6.83
C VAL A 262 0.45 14.93 7.73
N ILE A 263 0.50 16.20 8.12
CA ILE A 263 1.56 16.71 9.02
C ILE A 263 1.54 15.97 10.36
N PHE A 264 0.36 15.83 10.99
CA PHE A 264 0.25 15.09 12.24
C PHE A 264 0.62 13.61 12.10
N ALA A 265 0.18 12.95 11.02
CA ALA A 265 0.55 11.58 10.73
C ALA A 265 2.07 11.42 10.55
N MET A 266 2.72 12.34 9.82
CA MET A 266 4.17 12.33 9.64
C MET A 266 4.93 12.51 10.96
N ILE A 267 4.48 13.43 11.83
CA ILE A 267 5.08 13.64 13.16
C ILE A 267 4.90 12.38 14.01
N ALA A 268 3.71 11.77 13.99
CA ALA A 268 3.43 10.53 14.72
C ALA A 268 4.39 9.41 14.30
N ILE A 269 4.56 9.20 13.00
CA ILE A 269 5.45 8.16 12.46
C ILE A 269 6.92 8.48 12.80
N TYR A 270 7.33 9.73 12.75
CA TYR A 270 8.67 10.16 13.17
C TYR A 270 8.96 9.77 14.62
N ILE A 271 7.99 10.01 15.53
CA ILE A 271 8.11 9.65 16.95
C ILE A 271 8.13 8.12 17.13
N LEU A 272 7.24 7.39 16.45
CA LEU A 272 7.13 5.92 16.53
C LEU A 272 8.43 5.20 16.15
N ASN A 273 9.15 5.74 15.19
CA ASN A 273 10.39 5.12 14.70
C ASN A 273 11.64 5.54 15.47
N ASN A 274 11.52 6.38 16.49
CA ASN A 274 12.68 6.94 17.19
C ASN A 274 13.71 7.55 16.21
N LEU A 275 13.25 8.11 15.09
CA LEU A 275 14.11 8.72 14.10
C LEU A 275 14.82 9.92 14.75
N SER A 276 16.11 9.80 14.95
CA SER A 276 16.96 10.92 15.37
C SER A 276 17.59 11.50 14.11
N LEU A 277 17.14 12.70 13.72
CA LEU A 277 17.75 13.46 12.61
C LEU A 277 19.27 13.56 12.79
N LEU A 278 19.74 13.68 14.04
CA LEU A 278 21.17 13.68 14.39
C LEU A 278 21.89 12.37 14.01
N LYS A 279 21.23 11.20 14.05
CA LYS A 279 21.82 9.94 13.63
C LYS A 279 21.94 9.82 12.09
N LEU A 280 21.01 10.39 11.34
CA LEU A 280 21.05 10.43 9.88
C LEU A 280 22.22 11.28 9.37
N PHE A 281 22.44 12.44 9.98
CA PHE A 281 23.58 13.31 9.63
C PHE A 281 24.93 12.74 10.09
N LYS A 282 24.98 12.00 11.22
CA LYS A 282 26.22 11.42 11.75
C LYS A 282 26.69 10.19 10.94
N ASN A 283 25.77 9.43 10.33
CA ASN A 283 26.14 8.33 9.43
C ASN A 283 26.56 8.81 8.03
N SER A 284 26.01 9.93 7.54
CA SER A 284 26.46 10.53 6.27
C SER A 284 27.91 11.01 6.32
N SER A 285 28.41 11.42 7.48
CA SER A 285 29.81 11.83 7.66
C SER A 285 30.79 10.67 7.84
N ARG A 286 30.31 9.43 8.10
CA ARG A 286 31.17 8.23 8.21
C ARG A 286 31.37 7.47 6.89
N VAL A 287 30.56 7.76 5.87
CA VAL A 287 30.71 7.16 4.52
C VAL A 287 31.70 7.95 3.64
N LYS A 288 32.21 9.08 4.14
CA LYS A 288 33.22 9.93 3.45
C LYS A 288 34.63 9.79 4.02
N LYS A 289 34.94 8.70 4.73
CA LYS A 289 36.33 8.38 5.09
C LYS A 289 36.75 7.00 4.57
#